data_9f55fcafb8daa52970c2ccbb68396f40
#
_entry.id   9f55fcafb8daa52970c2ccbb68396f40
#
_cell.length_a   1.000
_cell.length_b   1.000
_cell.length_c   1.000
_cell.angle_alpha   90.00
_cell.angle_beta   90.00
_cell.angle_gamma   90.00
#
_symmetry.space_group_name_H-M   'P 1'
#
loop_
_entity.id
_entity.type
_entity.pdbx_description
1 polymer ?
#
loop_
_entity_poly.entity_id
_entity_poly.type
_entity_poly.pdbx_seq_one_letter_code
_entity_poly.pdbx_strand_id
1 'polypeptide(L)'
;MAASILFKKEVILRNVPLVQDVLTMKDLLISLGSKVKILEEKKIMIITNKKDHKLTVPYNLVSTMRAGVLTMGSLLGRYPKKNIRVAQGGGCALGIRDTSWHLEGFKSLGAEHVLEKGYVKISSKNGLVGKSYKFPKITVTGTSNLIMSSVFVRGSHVLKNISLEPEVTDLIKFLNNSGANIKFIGKRSLRIKGVKELLSGNHKIIGDRIEAFSYLCVGAITKGSIKVANINPNFLPSELKILKKIGFKIDISKNSIKLDTIKKLKPLNVKTGPWPGFATDCLPILIPVLTRIFGQSKIKETIFTNRFMAVPELNRMGADIKIKKNFAIIKGEKKLNSADCISSDLRTTFSIILGAIAAKGSSTISRIYHGLRGYSNLQLKLRKLGIKVKMKI
;
A
#
# COMPACT_ATOMS: atom_id res chain seq x y z
N MET A 1 7.33 -8.69 -5.57
CA MET A 1 8.34 -8.26 -6.55
C MET A 1 9.68 -7.95 -5.89
N ALA A 2 9.87 -6.96 -5.01
CA ALA A 2 11.19 -6.67 -4.39
C ALA A 2 11.85 -7.92 -3.76
N ALA A 3 11.10 -8.77 -3.07
CA ALA A 3 11.60 -10.02 -2.50
C ALA A 3 12.13 -11.02 -3.55
N SER A 4 11.74 -10.90 -4.83
CA SER A 4 12.26 -11.80 -5.87
C SER A 4 13.78 -11.70 -6.04
N ILE A 5 14.38 -10.55 -5.68
CA ILE A 5 15.84 -10.36 -5.69
C ILE A 5 16.57 -11.40 -4.81
N LEU A 6 15.94 -11.91 -3.76
CA LEU A 6 16.51 -12.91 -2.86
C LEU A 6 16.71 -14.28 -3.52
N PHE A 7 16.03 -14.54 -4.63
CA PHE A 7 16.01 -15.87 -5.25
C PHE A 7 17.10 -16.02 -6.31
N LYS A 8 17.75 -17.17 -6.32
CA LYS A 8 18.66 -17.59 -7.41
C LYS A 8 17.89 -18.21 -8.57
N LYS A 9 16.73 -18.85 -8.27
CA LYS A 9 15.84 -19.51 -9.22
C LYS A 9 14.70 -18.58 -9.63
N GLU A 10 13.92 -19.02 -10.59
CA GLU A 10 12.76 -18.29 -11.11
C GLU A 10 11.69 -18.07 -10.02
N VAL A 11 11.05 -16.91 -10.10
CA VAL A 11 9.92 -16.53 -9.26
C VAL A 11 8.70 -16.28 -10.15
N ILE A 12 7.61 -16.98 -9.87
CA ILE A 12 6.32 -16.83 -10.54
C ILE A 12 5.33 -16.17 -9.59
N LEU A 13 4.90 -14.98 -9.95
CA LEU A 13 3.86 -14.24 -9.23
C LEU A 13 2.55 -14.29 -10.01
N ARG A 14 1.46 -14.72 -9.36
CA ARG A 14 0.11 -14.80 -9.94
C ARG A 14 -0.77 -13.71 -9.34
N ASN A 15 -1.85 -13.35 -10.05
CA ASN A 15 -2.77 -12.28 -9.65
C ASN A 15 -2.08 -10.91 -9.57
N VAL A 16 -1.14 -10.63 -10.45
CA VAL A 16 -0.40 -9.36 -10.51
C VAL A 16 -1.28 -8.29 -11.17
N PRO A 17 -1.63 -7.19 -10.49
CA PRO A 17 -2.33 -6.08 -11.13
C PRO A 17 -1.35 -5.28 -12.00
N LEU A 18 -1.77 -4.89 -13.21
CA LEU A 18 -0.97 -4.04 -14.07
C LEU A 18 -1.24 -2.56 -13.77
N VAL A 19 -0.78 -2.12 -12.62
CA VAL A 19 -0.80 -0.72 -12.19
C VAL A 19 0.58 -0.08 -12.39
N GLN A 20 0.64 1.25 -12.49
CA GLN A 20 1.89 1.95 -12.79
C GLN A 20 3.01 1.63 -11.79
N ASP A 21 2.73 1.53 -10.50
CA ASP A 21 3.75 1.20 -9.50
C ASP A 21 4.32 -0.23 -9.69
N VAL A 22 3.52 -1.18 -10.20
CA VAL A 22 3.99 -2.53 -10.57
C VAL A 22 4.88 -2.49 -11.81
N LEU A 23 4.50 -1.69 -12.82
CA LEU A 23 5.30 -1.50 -14.04
C LEU A 23 6.63 -0.81 -13.71
N THR A 24 6.62 0.22 -12.89
CA THR A 24 7.85 0.89 -12.40
C THR A 24 8.75 -0.09 -11.63
N MET A 25 8.18 -0.94 -10.77
CA MET A 25 8.97 -1.97 -10.07
C MET A 25 9.52 -3.03 -11.03
N LYS A 26 8.79 -3.38 -12.09
CA LYS A 26 9.30 -4.24 -13.18
C LYS A 26 10.54 -3.61 -13.81
N ASP A 27 10.44 -2.34 -14.19
CA ASP A 27 11.54 -1.63 -14.85
C ASP A 27 12.75 -1.48 -13.92
N LEU A 28 12.49 -1.27 -12.60
CA LEU A 28 13.53 -1.26 -11.59
C LEU A 28 14.25 -2.62 -11.49
N LEU A 29 13.52 -3.74 -11.45
CA LEU A 29 14.12 -5.07 -11.43
C LEU A 29 14.93 -5.35 -12.71
N ILE A 30 14.45 -4.92 -13.87
CA ILE A 30 15.17 -5.03 -15.15
C ILE A 30 16.45 -4.20 -15.09
N SER A 31 16.40 -2.97 -14.58
CA SER A 31 17.59 -2.11 -14.44
C SER A 31 18.65 -2.72 -13.53
N LEU A 32 18.24 -3.51 -12.53
CA LEU A 32 19.13 -4.27 -11.65
C LEU A 32 19.67 -5.55 -12.29
N GLY A 33 19.15 -5.96 -13.45
CA GLY A 33 19.63 -7.11 -14.21
C GLY A 33 18.73 -8.35 -14.15
N SER A 34 17.54 -8.27 -13.54
CA SER A 34 16.54 -9.34 -13.67
C SER A 34 15.90 -9.35 -15.05
N LYS A 35 15.48 -10.53 -15.54
CA LYS A 35 14.57 -10.65 -16.67
C LYS A 35 13.14 -10.75 -16.13
N VAL A 36 12.22 -9.95 -16.67
CA VAL A 36 10.83 -9.96 -16.23
C VAL A 36 9.91 -10.15 -17.43
N LYS A 37 9.12 -11.23 -17.41
CA LYS A 37 8.10 -11.54 -18.43
C LYS A 37 6.72 -11.39 -17.79
N ILE A 38 5.80 -10.70 -18.44
CA ILE A 38 4.40 -10.54 -18.04
C ILE A 38 3.52 -11.29 -19.02
N LEU A 39 2.62 -12.12 -18.49
CA LEU A 39 1.53 -12.76 -19.21
C LEU A 39 0.25 -12.07 -18.77
N GLU A 40 -0.12 -11.01 -19.50
CA GLU A 40 -1.17 -10.04 -19.06
C GLU A 40 -2.52 -10.69 -18.86
N GLU A 41 -3.00 -11.47 -19.83
CA GLU A 41 -4.30 -12.15 -19.76
C GLU A 41 -4.40 -13.06 -18.52
N LYS A 42 -3.31 -13.74 -18.16
CA LYS A 42 -3.23 -14.65 -17.01
C LYS A 42 -2.88 -13.92 -15.71
N LYS A 43 -2.57 -12.62 -15.77
CA LYS A 43 -2.07 -11.83 -14.63
C LYS A 43 -0.88 -12.50 -13.92
N ILE A 44 0.05 -13.05 -14.71
CA ILE A 44 1.24 -13.75 -14.23
C ILE A 44 2.47 -12.92 -14.57
N MET A 45 3.37 -12.79 -13.61
CA MET A 45 4.69 -12.22 -13.80
C MET A 45 5.75 -13.26 -13.45
N ILE A 46 6.69 -13.46 -14.34
CA ILE A 46 7.81 -14.38 -14.20
C ILE A 46 9.08 -13.54 -14.08
N ILE A 47 9.83 -13.73 -13.00
CA ILE A 47 11.06 -12.98 -12.71
C ILE A 47 12.21 -13.98 -12.63
N THR A 48 13.19 -13.83 -13.50
CA THR A 48 14.42 -14.64 -13.52
C THR A 48 15.60 -13.75 -13.21
N ASN A 49 16.32 -14.04 -12.15
CA ASN A 49 17.47 -13.25 -11.72
C ASN A 49 18.75 -13.75 -12.38
N LYS A 50 19.63 -12.82 -12.72
CA LYS A 50 21.02 -13.15 -13.05
C LYS A 50 21.78 -13.53 -11.77
N LYS A 51 22.96 -14.13 -11.93
CA LYS A 51 23.86 -14.46 -10.82
C LYS A 51 24.21 -13.22 -10.01
N ASP A 52 24.52 -12.11 -10.69
CA ASP A 52 24.88 -10.84 -10.07
C ASP A 52 23.94 -9.72 -10.53
N HIS A 53 23.43 -8.95 -9.57
CA HIS A 53 22.64 -7.75 -9.81
C HIS A 53 23.54 -6.51 -9.80
N LYS A 54 23.10 -5.46 -10.53
CA LYS A 54 23.59 -4.11 -10.29
C LYS A 54 23.16 -3.68 -8.89
N LEU A 55 24.05 -3.04 -8.13
CA LEU A 55 23.82 -2.71 -6.73
C LEU A 55 23.48 -1.22 -6.51
N THR A 56 23.31 -0.48 -7.58
CA THR A 56 22.83 0.91 -7.54
C THR A 56 21.40 0.97 -8.07
N VAL A 57 20.49 1.37 -7.20
CA VAL A 57 19.07 1.58 -7.53
C VAL A 57 18.88 3.02 -7.98
N PRO A 58 18.49 3.26 -9.26
CA PRO A 58 18.53 4.60 -9.84
C PRO A 58 17.44 5.51 -9.29
N TYR A 59 17.77 6.79 -9.11
CA TYR A 59 16.88 7.82 -8.56
C TYR A 59 15.59 7.99 -9.35
N ASN A 60 15.64 8.05 -10.67
CA ASN A 60 14.48 8.27 -11.54
C ASN A 60 13.35 7.24 -11.34
N LEU A 61 13.68 5.99 -10.97
CA LEU A 61 12.69 4.95 -10.70
C LEU A 61 12.19 4.98 -9.25
N VAL A 62 13.06 5.28 -8.28
CA VAL A 62 12.68 5.35 -6.87
C VAL A 62 11.90 6.63 -6.54
N SER A 63 12.19 7.74 -7.22
CA SER A 63 11.50 9.02 -7.00
C SER A 63 10.01 8.99 -7.32
N THR A 64 9.61 8.14 -8.27
CA THR A 64 8.20 8.00 -8.70
C THR A 64 7.41 7.01 -7.87
N MET A 65 8.09 6.07 -7.17
CA MET A 65 7.44 4.97 -6.46
C MET A 65 8.07 4.74 -5.09
N ARG A 66 7.28 4.95 -4.02
CA ARG A 66 7.76 4.73 -2.64
C ARG A 66 8.24 3.30 -2.39
N ALA A 67 7.61 2.31 -3.02
CA ALA A 67 7.97 0.89 -2.84
C ALA A 67 9.40 0.55 -3.33
N GLY A 68 10.07 1.44 -4.08
CA GLY A 68 11.46 1.29 -4.46
C GLY A 68 12.41 1.10 -3.27
N VAL A 69 12.09 1.69 -2.10
CA VAL A 69 12.86 1.50 -0.85
C VAL A 69 12.92 0.03 -0.40
N LEU A 70 11.99 -0.82 -0.81
CA LEU A 70 11.97 -2.25 -0.46
C LEU A 70 13.11 -3.05 -1.10
N THR A 71 13.69 -2.53 -2.18
CA THR A 71 14.86 -3.17 -2.80
C THR A 71 16.10 -3.12 -1.91
N MET A 72 16.16 -2.16 -0.98
CA MET A 72 17.27 -2.05 -0.02
C MET A 72 17.41 -3.30 0.84
N GLY A 73 16.31 -3.78 1.43
CA GLY A 73 16.29 -4.98 2.27
C GLY A 73 16.62 -6.24 1.47
N SER A 74 16.09 -6.36 0.26
CA SER A 74 16.35 -7.54 -0.59
C SER A 74 17.78 -7.57 -1.09
N LEU A 75 18.33 -6.44 -1.55
CA LEU A 75 19.73 -6.37 -2.00
C LEU A 75 20.69 -6.62 -0.83
N LEU A 76 20.43 -6.01 0.33
CA LEU A 76 21.26 -6.21 1.52
C LEU A 76 21.22 -7.66 2.01
N GLY A 77 20.06 -8.31 1.96
CA GLY A 77 19.93 -9.72 2.31
C GLY A 77 20.74 -10.62 1.38
N ARG A 78 20.69 -10.35 0.06
CA ARG A 78 21.38 -11.16 -0.95
C ARG A 78 22.89 -10.88 -1.06
N TYR A 79 23.30 -9.60 -0.91
CA TYR A 79 24.67 -9.12 -1.12
C TYR A 79 25.21 -8.35 0.09
N PRO A 80 25.19 -8.89 1.30
CA PRO A 80 25.47 -8.11 2.51
C PRO A 80 26.85 -7.48 2.53
N LYS A 81 27.87 -8.14 1.93
CA LYS A 81 29.26 -7.65 1.90
C LYS A 81 29.55 -6.67 0.76
N LYS A 82 28.59 -6.41 -0.12
CA LYS A 82 28.75 -5.49 -1.25
C LYS A 82 28.22 -4.11 -0.91
N ASN A 83 28.78 -3.07 -1.51
CA ASN A 83 28.26 -1.70 -1.38
C ASN A 83 26.99 -1.55 -2.22
N ILE A 84 25.86 -1.43 -1.56
CA ILE A 84 24.55 -1.20 -2.16
C ILE A 84 24.22 0.28 -2.08
N ARG A 85 23.76 0.87 -3.17
CA ARG A 85 23.36 2.29 -3.26
C ARG A 85 21.89 2.36 -3.64
N VAL A 86 21.07 2.92 -2.76
CA VAL A 86 19.64 3.12 -3.03
C VAL A 86 19.33 4.60 -2.90
N ALA A 87 18.77 5.19 -3.95
CA ALA A 87 18.37 6.58 -3.90
C ALA A 87 17.32 6.79 -2.81
N GLN A 88 17.42 7.90 -2.08
CA GLN A 88 16.36 8.29 -1.17
C GLN A 88 15.12 8.66 -1.98
N GLY A 89 14.05 7.88 -1.80
CA GLY A 89 12.84 8.04 -2.59
C GLY A 89 12.04 9.27 -2.19
N GLY A 90 11.53 9.95 -3.22
CA GLY A 90 10.45 10.92 -3.12
C GLY A 90 9.07 10.26 -3.27
N GLY A 91 8.23 10.80 -4.11
CA GLY A 91 7.06 10.14 -4.70
C GLY A 91 5.79 10.18 -3.88
N CYS A 92 5.68 10.99 -2.81
CA CYS A 92 4.38 11.20 -2.16
C CYS A 92 4.33 12.50 -1.36
N ALA A 93 3.31 13.31 -1.61
CA ALA A 93 3.07 14.59 -0.91
C ALA A 93 2.55 14.43 0.54
N LEU A 94 2.48 13.20 1.07
CA LEU A 94 1.92 12.89 2.40
C LEU A 94 2.82 13.31 3.59
N GLY A 95 3.91 14.03 3.34
CA GLY A 95 4.87 14.47 4.37
C GLY A 95 6.14 13.61 4.44
N ILE A 96 7.00 13.95 5.40
CA ILE A 96 8.29 13.26 5.59
C ILE A 96 8.05 11.79 5.91
N ARG A 97 8.61 10.92 5.07
CA ARG A 97 8.61 9.46 5.29
C ARG A 97 10.02 9.04 5.66
N ASP A 98 10.28 9.14 6.94
CA ASP A 98 11.56 8.81 7.51
C ASP A 98 11.92 7.33 7.27
N THR A 99 13.12 7.10 6.75
CA THR A 99 13.70 5.77 6.56
C THR A 99 14.68 5.41 7.67
N SER A 100 14.86 6.28 8.67
CA SER A 100 15.79 6.04 9.78
C SER A 100 15.55 4.71 10.47
N TRP A 101 14.29 4.34 10.69
CA TRP A 101 13.96 3.04 11.33
C TRP A 101 14.35 1.82 10.51
N HIS A 102 14.38 1.95 9.16
CA HIS A 102 14.94 0.89 8.31
C HIS A 102 16.43 0.78 8.53
N LEU A 103 17.14 1.93 8.52
CA LEU A 103 18.60 2.00 8.65
C LEU A 103 19.06 1.54 10.03
N GLU A 104 18.38 1.95 11.10
CA GLU A 104 18.66 1.47 12.47
C GLU A 104 18.41 -0.04 12.59
N GLY A 105 17.36 -0.54 11.96
CA GLY A 105 17.11 -1.99 11.89
C GLY A 105 18.21 -2.72 11.14
N PHE A 106 18.73 -2.23 10.03
CA PHE A 106 19.87 -2.82 9.33
C PHE A 106 21.16 -2.74 10.15
N LYS A 107 21.39 -1.63 10.88
CA LYS A 107 22.49 -1.46 11.81
C LYS A 107 22.45 -2.52 12.91
N SER A 108 21.26 -2.88 13.41
CA SER A 108 21.10 -3.96 14.38
C SER A 108 21.55 -5.34 13.86
N LEU A 109 21.57 -5.54 12.53
CA LEU A 109 22.08 -6.72 11.86
C LEU A 109 23.58 -6.65 11.57
N GLY A 110 24.26 -5.55 11.91
CA GLY A 110 25.68 -5.33 11.65
C GLY A 110 25.96 -4.67 10.28
N ALA A 111 24.96 -4.03 9.67
CA ALA A 111 25.20 -3.19 8.49
C ALA A 111 25.58 -1.77 8.89
N GLU A 112 26.43 -1.17 8.09
CA GLU A 112 26.83 0.24 8.18
C GLU A 112 26.22 1.00 7.00
N HIS A 113 25.82 2.25 7.21
CA HIS A 113 25.28 3.09 6.14
C HIS A 113 25.83 4.52 6.20
N VAL A 114 25.89 5.13 5.03
CA VAL A 114 26.28 6.55 4.84
C VAL A 114 25.31 7.17 3.84
N LEU A 115 24.94 8.44 4.08
CA LEU A 115 24.21 9.27 3.13
C LEU A 115 25.22 10.00 2.24
N GLU A 116 25.17 9.74 0.94
CA GLU A 116 26.08 10.34 -0.01
C GLU A 116 25.33 10.73 -1.28
N LYS A 117 25.36 12.02 -1.63
CA LYS A 117 24.76 12.58 -2.87
C LYS A 117 23.32 12.11 -3.13
N GLY A 118 22.46 12.09 -2.10
CA GLY A 118 21.07 11.67 -2.18
C GLY A 118 20.84 10.15 -2.22
N TYR A 119 21.89 9.36 -2.00
CA TYR A 119 21.83 7.89 -1.89
C TYR A 119 22.14 7.42 -0.48
N VAL A 120 21.45 6.39 -0.04
CA VAL A 120 21.86 5.56 1.07
C VAL A 120 22.83 4.51 0.51
N LYS A 121 24.09 4.58 0.93
CA LYS A 121 25.10 3.54 0.70
C LYS A 121 25.12 2.63 1.91
N ILE A 122 24.91 1.33 1.72
CA ILE A 122 24.79 0.36 2.82
C ILE A 122 25.55 -0.93 2.50
N SER A 123 26.21 -1.49 3.51
CA SER A 123 26.92 -2.78 3.43
C SER A 123 27.17 -3.34 4.83
N SER A 124 27.61 -4.59 4.92
CA SER A 124 28.09 -5.20 6.16
C SER A 124 29.38 -5.98 5.87
N LYS A 125 30.53 -5.49 6.37
CA LYS A 125 31.84 -6.11 6.14
C LYS A 125 31.88 -7.61 6.51
N ASN A 126 31.26 -7.96 7.64
CA ASN A 126 31.27 -9.33 8.18
C ASN A 126 30.03 -10.15 7.81
N GLY A 127 29.14 -9.60 6.95
CA GLY A 127 27.82 -10.15 6.67
C GLY A 127 26.83 -9.90 7.81
N LEU A 128 25.54 -10.19 7.55
CA LEU A 128 24.50 -9.94 8.52
C LEU A 128 24.43 -10.99 9.61
N VAL A 129 24.31 -10.55 10.85
CA VAL A 129 24.22 -11.42 12.05
C VAL A 129 22.90 -11.14 12.76
N GLY A 130 22.18 -12.22 13.09
CA GLY A 130 20.90 -12.11 13.79
C GLY A 130 21.07 -11.57 15.20
N LYS A 131 20.26 -10.56 15.53
CA LYS A 131 20.13 -9.92 16.84
C LYS A 131 18.66 -9.64 17.14
N SER A 132 18.36 -8.76 18.06
CA SER A 132 17.00 -8.27 18.32
C SER A 132 16.86 -6.82 17.95
N TYR A 133 15.75 -6.46 17.28
CA TYR A 133 15.41 -5.08 16.99
C TYR A 133 13.92 -4.83 17.28
N LYS A 134 13.63 -3.71 17.94
CA LYS A 134 12.25 -3.25 18.22
C LYS A 134 12.02 -1.95 17.48
N PHE A 135 11.04 -1.93 16.58
CA PHE A 135 10.64 -0.69 15.92
C PHE A 135 10.09 0.32 16.93
N PRO A 136 10.52 1.60 16.88
CA PRO A 136 9.95 2.66 17.73
C PRO A 136 8.46 2.88 17.47
N LYS A 137 8.07 2.80 16.19
CA LYS A 137 6.68 2.84 15.72
C LYS A 137 6.44 1.73 14.70
N ILE A 138 5.18 1.31 14.57
CA ILE A 138 4.80 0.30 13.59
C ILE A 138 5.00 0.87 12.17
N THR A 139 5.77 0.17 11.35
CA THR A 139 6.07 0.54 9.97
C THR A 139 5.93 -0.64 9.02
N VAL A 140 5.15 -0.49 7.96
CA VAL A 140 4.91 -1.53 6.95
C VAL A 140 6.18 -1.81 6.15
N THR A 141 6.73 -0.77 5.53
CA THR A 141 7.92 -0.89 4.68
C THR A 141 9.18 -1.23 5.48
N GLY A 142 9.31 -0.70 6.70
CA GLY A 142 10.40 -1.06 7.61
C GLY A 142 10.36 -2.55 7.98
N THR A 143 9.19 -3.05 8.38
CA THR A 143 9.00 -4.48 8.69
C THR A 143 9.34 -5.35 7.48
N SER A 144 8.83 -5.02 6.29
CA SER A 144 9.10 -5.79 5.07
C SER A 144 10.58 -5.79 4.70
N ASN A 145 11.26 -4.65 4.81
CA ASN A 145 12.69 -4.53 4.55
C ASN A 145 13.53 -5.39 5.50
N LEU A 146 13.24 -5.35 6.81
CA LEU A 146 13.99 -6.14 7.78
C LEU A 146 13.69 -7.64 7.65
N ILE A 147 12.47 -8.03 7.30
CA ILE A 147 12.16 -9.41 6.96
C ILE A 147 13.05 -9.87 5.80
N MET A 148 13.08 -9.13 4.69
CA MET A 148 13.83 -9.51 3.50
C MET A 148 15.35 -9.56 3.74
N SER A 149 15.91 -8.59 4.46
CA SER A 149 17.33 -8.57 4.78
C SER A 149 17.75 -9.71 5.72
N SER A 150 16.81 -10.24 6.51
CA SER A 150 17.11 -11.26 7.53
C SER A 150 16.97 -12.70 7.03
N VAL A 151 16.51 -12.93 5.79
CA VAL A 151 16.29 -14.30 5.28
C VAL A 151 17.55 -15.16 5.32
N PHE A 152 18.72 -14.56 5.06
CA PHE A 152 20.02 -15.26 5.01
C PHE A 152 20.96 -14.86 6.16
N VAL A 153 20.43 -14.26 7.22
CA VAL A 153 21.22 -13.83 8.39
C VAL A 153 21.90 -15.02 9.07
N ARG A 154 23.10 -14.82 9.60
CA ARG A 154 23.72 -15.83 10.47
C ARG A 154 23.02 -15.86 11.82
N GLY A 155 22.52 -17.04 12.24
CA GLY A 155 21.76 -17.20 13.47
C GLY A 155 20.30 -16.83 13.34
N SER A 156 19.75 -16.19 14.36
CA SER A 156 18.34 -15.80 14.42
C SER A 156 18.18 -14.30 14.69
N HIS A 157 17.32 -13.65 13.92
CA HIS A 157 16.92 -12.26 14.14
C HIS A 157 15.53 -12.20 14.77
N VAL A 158 15.35 -11.36 15.79
CA VAL A 158 14.07 -11.13 16.45
C VAL A 158 13.60 -9.71 16.16
N LEU A 159 12.46 -9.60 15.46
CA LEU A 159 11.80 -8.33 15.20
C LEU A 159 10.62 -8.13 16.15
N LYS A 160 10.56 -6.98 16.82
CA LYS A 160 9.47 -6.60 17.73
C LYS A 160 8.76 -5.33 17.23
N ASN A 161 7.50 -5.16 17.64
CA ASN A 161 6.62 -4.06 17.24
C ASN A 161 6.44 -3.95 15.72
N ILE A 162 6.32 -5.09 15.05
CA ILE A 162 6.17 -5.19 13.59
C ILE A 162 4.77 -4.79 13.13
N SER A 163 4.66 -4.45 11.84
CA SER A 163 3.40 -4.33 11.13
C SER A 163 2.77 -5.71 10.90
N LEU A 164 1.43 -5.78 11.02
CA LEU A 164 0.64 -6.99 10.75
C LEU A 164 -0.32 -6.82 9.57
N GLU A 165 -0.15 -5.79 8.78
CA GLU A 165 -0.94 -5.58 7.58
C GLU A 165 -0.93 -6.82 6.67
N PRO A 166 -2.05 -7.17 6.02
CA PRO A 166 -2.17 -8.36 5.20
C PRO A 166 -1.05 -8.52 4.17
N GLU A 167 -0.58 -7.43 3.59
CA GLU A 167 0.54 -7.40 2.64
C GLU A 167 1.88 -7.81 3.26
N VAL A 168 2.08 -7.59 4.56
CA VAL A 168 3.28 -8.05 5.30
C VAL A 168 3.19 -9.53 5.60
N THR A 169 2.01 -9.99 6.04
CA THR A 169 1.80 -11.43 6.31
C THR A 169 1.82 -12.25 5.02
N ASP A 170 1.40 -11.67 3.89
CA ASP A 170 1.51 -12.28 2.56
C ASP A 170 2.97 -12.43 2.13
N LEU A 171 3.82 -11.42 2.38
CA LEU A 171 5.27 -11.53 2.17
C LEU A 171 5.90 -12.65 3.01
N ILE A 172 5.52 -12.76 4.29
CA ILE A 172 5.99 -13.85 5.18
C ILE A 172 5.59 -15.21 4.62
N LYS A 173 4.32 -15.35 4.19
CA LYS A 173 3.82 -16.58 3.58
C LYS A 173 4.58 -16.94 2.31
N PHE A 174 4.81 -15.96 1.43
CA PHE A 174 5.60 -16.15 0.21
C PHE A 174 7.01 -16.68 0.52
N LEU A 175 7.71 -16.02 1.44
CA LEU A 175 9.08 -16.41 1.81
C LEU A 175 9.13 -17.79 2.48
N ASN A 176 8.21 -18.08 3.41
CA ASN A 176 8.15 -19.38 4.08
C ASN A 176 7.81 -20.52 3.11
N ASN A 177 6.88 -20.32 2.18
CA ASN A 177 6.57 -21.29 1.14
C ASN A 177 7.76 -21.55 0.21
N SER A 178 8.74 -20.66 0.20
CA SER A 178 9.99 -20.75 -0.57
C SER A 178 11.17 -21.22 0.26
N GLY A 179 10.95 -21.69 1.49
CA GLY A 179 11.99 -22.27 2.35
C GLY A 179 12.59 -21.33 3.40
N ALA A 180 12.09 -20.11 3.57
CA ALA A 180 12.49 -19.27 4.70
C ALA A 180 11.94 -19.83 6.03
N ASN A 181 12.56 -19.43 7.15
CA ASN A 181 12.13 -19.85 8.48
C ASN A 181 11.76 -18.62 9.31
N ILE A 182 10.51 -18.16 9.12
CA ILE A 182 9.94 -16.97 9.76
C ILE A 182 8.75 -17.41 10.61
N LYS A 183 8.81 -17.19 11.93
CA LYS A 183 7.77 -17.61 12.87
C LYS A 183 7.33 -16.44 13.75
N PHE A 184 6.02 -16.32 13.97
CA PHE A 184 5.49 -15.44 15.01
C PHE A 184 5.83 -16.02 16.38
N ILE A 185 6.38 -15.17 17.27
CA ILE A 185 6.72 -15.49 18.66
C ILE A 185 5.97 -14.62 19.65
N GLY A 186 4.99 -13.85 19.17
CA GLY A 186 4.10 -12.99 19.92
C GLY A 186 3.25 -12.17 18.97
N LYS A 187 2.30 -11.41 19.50
CA LYS A 187 1.31 -10.67 18.71
C LYS A 187 1.91 -9.77 17.63
N ARG A 188 3.04 -9.10 17.92
CA ARG A 188 3.78 -8.23 16.98
C ARG A 188 5.27 -8.51 17.02
N SER A 189 5.62 -9.78 17.07
CA SER A 189 7.03 -10.22 17.15
C SER A 189 7.27 -11.41 16.25
N LEU A 190 8.35 -11.36 15.50
CA LEU A 190 8.82 -12.43 14.62
C LEU A 190 10.19 -12.91 15.06
N ARG A 191 10.43 -14.21 14.88
CA ARG A 191 11.77 -14.78 14.84
C ARG A 191 12.05 -15.25 13.42
N ILE A 192 13.18 -14.84 12.87
CA ILE A 192 13.66 -15.21 11.54
C ILE A 192 14.98 -15.96 11.74
N LYS A 193 14.97 -17.26 11.49
CA LYS A 193 16.20 -18.07 11.49
C LYS A 193 16.74 -18.07 10.06
N GLY A 194 17.97 -17.64 9.88
CA GLY A 194 18.58 -17.56 8.56
C GLY A 194 18.70 -18.94 7.89
N VAL A 195 18.49 -18.94 6.57
CA VAL A 195 18.63 -20.13 5.72
C VAL A 195 19.76 -19.94 4.71
N LYS A 196 20.26 -21.02 4.12
CA LYS A 196 21.36 -20.94 3.12
C LYS A 196 20.87 -20.39 1.78
N GLU A 197 19.65 -20.76 1.36
CA GLU A 197 19.05 -20.32 0.10
C GLU A 197 17.54 -20.45 0.15
N LEU A 198 16.86 -19.76 -0.79
CA LEU A 198 15.45 -19.95 -1.07
C LEU A 198 15.28 -20.86 -2.28
N LEU A 199 14.23 -21.69 -2.25
CA LEU A 199 13.77 -22.50 -3.38
C LEU A 199 13.14 -21.62 -4.45
N SER A 200 12.62 -22.22 -5.54
CA SER A 200 11.82 -21.48 -6.53
C SER A 200 10.59 -20.86 -5.89
N GLY A 201 10.30 -19.60 -6.23
CA GLY A 201 9.14 -18.87 -5.70
C GLY A 201 7.91 -19.05 -6.59
N ASN A 202 6.80 -19.59 -6.07
CA ASN A 202 5.50 -19.56 -6.75
C ASN A 202 4.46 -19.03 -5.76
N HIS A 203 3.87 -17.86 -6.07
CA HIS A 203 3.00 -17.18 -5.13
C HIS A 203 1.82 -16.50 -5.82
N LYS A 204 0.63 -16.65 -5.25
CA LYS A 204 -0.56 -15.90 -5.64
C LYS A 204 -0.72 -14.71 -4.71
N ILE A 205 -0.54 -13.52 -5.24
CA ILE A 205 -0.67 -12.25 -4.50
C ILE A 205 -2.12 -12.09 -4.04
N ILE A 206 -2.31 -11.65 -2.81
CA ILE A 206 -3.63 -11.36 -2.23
C ILE A 206 -4.33 -10.21 -2.95
N GLY A 207 -5.66 -10.14 -2.86
CA GLY A 207 -6.43 -8.99 -3.36
C GLY A 207 -6.12 -7.71 -2.59
N ASP A 208 -6.17 -6.57 -3.29
CA ASP A 208 -5.94 -5.25 -2.68
C ASP A 208 -7.16 -4.82 -1.84
N ARG A 209 -6.97 -4.79 -0.52
CA ARG A 209 -7.99 -4.39 0.44
C ARG A 209 -8.37 -2.91 0.32
N ILE A 210 -7.45 -2.04 -0.09
CA ILE A 210 -7.72 -0.61 -0.24
C ILE A 210 -8.53 -0.37 -1.53
N GLU A 211 -8.20 -1.04 -2.62
CA GLU A 211 -9.01 -1.02 -3.84
C GLU A 211 -10.41 -1.57 -3.55
N ALA A 212 -10.53 -2.68 -2.83
CA ALA A 212 -11.81 -3.26 -2.44
C ALA A 212 -12.68 -2.28 -1.64
N PHE A 213 -12.11 -1.62 -0.63
CA PHE A 213 -12.80 -0.59 0.14
C PHE A 213 -13.22 0.60 -0.73
N SER A 214 -12.37 1.00 -1.67
CA SER A 214 -12.67 2.10 -2.60
C SER A 214 -13.92 1.83 -3.41
N TYR A 215 -14.06 0.62 -3.96
CA TYR A 215 -15.27 0.24 -4.71
C TYR A 215 -16.48 0.01 -3.81
N LEU A 216 -16.34 -0.48 -2.57
CA LEU A 216 -17.44 -0.49 -1.60
C LEU A 216 -17.96 0.94 -1.34
N CYS A 217 -17.07 1.92 -1.31
CA CYS A 217 -17.46 3.34 -1.18
C CYS A 217 -18.16 3.89 -2.42
N VAL A 218 -17.97 3.33 -3.61
CA VAL A 218 -18.81 3.68 -4.79
C VAL A 218 -20.27 3.31 -4.53
N GLY A 219 -20.54 2.09 -4.06
CA GLY A 219 -21.89 1.68 -3.67
C GLY A 219 -22.47 2.53 -2.52
N ALA A 220 -21.61 2.83 -1.53
CA ALA A 220 -22.01 3.63 -0.37
C ALA A 220 -22.41 5.07 -0.73
N ILE A 221 -21.63 5.76 -1.58
CA ILE A 221 -21.88 7.18 -1.93
C ILE A 221 -23.07 7.33 -2.87
N THR A 222 -23.34 6.33 -3.72
CA THR A 222 -24.50 6.29 -4.60
C THR A 222 -25.77 5.81 -3.89
N LYS A 223 -25.67 5.41 -2.62
CA LYS A 223 -26.73 4.77 -1.84
C LYS A 223 -27.34 3.55 -2.58
N GLY A 224 -26.50 2.82 -3.30
CA GLY A 224 -26.86 1.67 -4.11
C GLY A 224 -26.43 0.33 -3.50
N SER A 225 -26.31 -0.67 -4.38
CA SER A 225 -25.81 -2.01 -4.07
C SER A 225 -24.54 -2.30 -4.88
N ILE A 226 -23.54 -2.87 -4.23
CA ILE A 226 -22.31 -3.28 -4.91
C ILE A 226 -21.75 -4.57 -4.32
N LYS A 227 -21.24 -5.46 -5.19
CA LYS A 227 -20.49 -6.66 -4.79
C LYS A 227 -19.05 -6.57 -5.27
N VAL A 228 -18.10 -6.67 -4.34
CA VAL A 228 -16.66 -6.74 -4.61
C VAL A 228 -16.20 -8.18 -4.42
N ALA A 229 -15.61 -8.76 -5.45
CA ALA A 229 -15.13 -10.15 -5.47
C ALA A 229 -13.58 -10.23 -5.45
N ASN A 230 -13.04 -11.44 -5.28
CA ASN A 230 -11.61 -11.72 -5.23
C ASN A 230 -10.86 -11.01 -4.09
N ILE A 231 -11.53 -10.83 -2.95
CA ILE A 231 -10.98 -10.26 -1.73
C ILE A 231 -11.35 -11.11 -0.52
N ASN A 232 -10.38 -11.38 0.34
CA ASN A 232 -10.66 -11.98 1.64
C ASN A 232 -11.20 -10.89 2.59
N PRO A 233 -12.44 -10.99 3.08
CA PRO A 233 -13.04 -9.99 3.96
C PRO A 233 -12.27 -9.76 5.26
N ASN A 234 -11.53 -10.76 5.73
CA ASN A 234 -10.70 -10.65 6.95
C ASN A 234 -9.55 -9.64 6.82
N PHE A 235 -9.27 -9.14 5.60
CA PHE A 235 -8.28 -8.08 5.39
C PHE A 235 -8.82 -6.67 5.65
N LEU A 236 -10.16 -6.52 5.82
CA LEU A 236 -10.85 -5.24 6.02
C LEU A 236 -11.72 -5.18 7.30
N PRO A 237 -11.26 -5.70 8.45
CA PRO A 237 -12.14 -5.83 9.62
C PRO A 237 -12.66 -4.49 10.13
N SER A 238 -11.81 -3.47 10.19
CA SER A 238 -12.19 -2.12 10.65
C SER A 238 -13.02 -1.38 9.61
N GLU A 239 -12.68 -1.48 8.35
CA GLU A 239 -13.39 -0.86 7.24
C GLU A 239 -14.83 -1.35 7.16
N LEU A 240 -15.03 -2.66 7.24
CA LEU A 240 -16.38 -3.27 7.24
C LEU A 240 -17.17 -2.92 8.50
N LYS A 241 -16.51 -2.88 9.66
CA LYS A 241 -17.13 -2.45 10.92
C LYS A 241 -17.61 -1.00 10.85
N ILE A 242 -16.84 -0.10 10.21
CA ILE A 242 -17.17 1.30 10.00
C ILE A 242 -18.39 1.42 9.08
N LEU A 243 -18.42 0.74 7.94
CA LEU A 243 -19.55 0.75 7.01
C LEU A 243 -20.83 0.23 7.69
N LYS A 244 -20.73 -0.86 8.47
CA LYS A 244 -21.87 -1.35 9.29
C LYS A 244 -22.36 -0.33 10.32
N LYS A 245 -21.44 0.38 11.01
CA LYS A 245 -21.80 1.41 12.00
C LYS A 245 -22.47 2.62 11.36
N ILE A 246 -22.11 2.99 10.13
CA ILE A 246 -22.78 4.02 9.35
C ILE A 246 -24.22 3.60 9.02
N GLY A 247 -24.51 2.31 8.87
CA GLY A 247 -25.85 1.79 8.60
C GLY A 247 -25.97 1.00 7.31
N PHE A 248 -24.86 0.74 6.61
CA PHE A 248 -24.87 -0.15 5.43
C PHE A 248 -25.04 -1.62 5.85
N LYS A 249 -25.82 -2.37 5.08
CA LYS A 249 -25.83 -3.82 5.17
C LYS A 249 -24.60 -4.38 4.47
N ILE A 250 -23.87 -5.24 5.16
CA ILE A 250 -22.66 -5.88 4.65
C ILE A 250 -22.85 -7.39 4.73
N ASP A 251 -22.98 -8.03 3.59
CA ASP A 251 -23.00 -9.48 3.47
C ASP A 251 -21.59 -9.97 3.09
N ILE A 252 -21.09 -10.94 3.82
CA ILE A 252 -19.73 -11.46 3.70
C ILE A 252 -19.77 -12.91 3.22
N SER A 253 -19.04 -13.20 2.15
CA SER A 253 -18.77 -14.56 1.66
C SER A 253 -17.27 -14.82 1.70
N LYS A 254 -16.84 -16.06 1.48
CA LYS A 254 -15.42 -16.48 1.57
C LYS A 254 -14.45 -15.56 0.82
N ASN A 255 -14.82 -15.09 -0.38
CA ASN A 255 -13.96 -14.28 -1.25
C ASN A 255 -14.70 -13.07 -1.85
N SER A 256 -15.75 -12.59 -1.22
CA SER A 256 -16.48 -11.41 -1.68
C SER A 256 -17.21 -10.70 -0.54
N ILE A 257 -17.48 -9.42 -0.78
CA ILE A 257 -18.21 -8.54 0.13
C ILE A 257 -19.29 -7.85 -0.70
N LYS A 258 -20.54 -7.87 -0.22
CA LYS A 258 -21.65 -7.11 -0.78
C LYS A 258 -22.04 -6.02 0.19
N LEU A 259 -22.24 -4.81 -0.32
CA LEU A 259 -22.76 -3.68 0.40
C LEU A 259 -24.10 -3.26 -0.19
N ASP A 260 -25.11 -3.09 0.66
CA ASP A 260 -26.43 -2.57 0.30
C ASP A 260 -26.80 -1.40 1.22
N THR A 261 -27.45 -0.37 0.66
CA THR A 261 -28.01 0.72 1.43
C THR A 261 -29.47 0.45 1.74
N ILE A 262 -29.79 0.10 3.00
CA ILE A 262 -31.16 -0.33 3.41
C ILE A 262 -31.79 0.52 4.52
N LYS A 263 -31.01 1.35 5.22
CA LYS A 263 -31.47 2.09 6.40
C LYS A 263 -31.03 3.54 6.35
N LYS A 264 -31.57 4.37 7.26
CA LYS A 264 -31.09 5.72 7.51
C LYS A 264 -29.63 5.67 7.98
N LEU A 265 -28.75 6.31 7.23
CA LEU A 265 -27.32 6.39 7.53
C LEU A 265 -27.04 7.36 8.68
N LYS A 266 -26.03 7.06 9.50
CA LYS A 266 -25.65 7.84 10.68
C LYS A 266 -24.23 8.38 10.55
N PRO A 267 -23.96 9.61 11.04
CA PRO A 267 -22.59 10.13 11.11
C PRO A 267 -21.75 9.30 12.09
N LEU A 268 -20.44 9.38 11.97
CA LEU A 268 -19.52 8.53 12.73
C LEU A 268 -18.22 9.24 13.06
N ASN A 269 -17.69 8.96 14.25
CA ASN A 269 -16.33 9.33 14.62
C ASN A 269 -15.38 8.16 14.35
N VAL A 270 -14.30 8.43 13.60
CA VAL A 270 -13.30 7.44 13.16
C VAL A 270 -11.89 7.89 13.54
N LYS A 271 -11.04 6.93 13.87
CA LYS A 271 -9.61 7.14 14.10
C LYS A 271 -8.82 6.14 13.27
N THR A 272 -7.83 6.61 12.51
CA THR A 272 -6.89 5.72 11.81
C THR A 272 -5.96 5.01 12.78
N GLY A 273 -5.41 3.89 12.34
CA GLY A 273 -4.43 3.12 13.12
C GLY A 273 -3.86 1.95 12.33
N PRO A 274 -2.74 1.37 12.79
CA PRO A 274 -2.17 0.20 12.16
C PRO A 274 -3.15 -0.98 12.26
N TRP A 275 -3.07 -1.87 11.28
CA TRP A 275 -3.95 -3.06 11.21
C TRP A 275 -3.96 -3.86 12.53
N PRO A 276 -5.12 -4.33 13.00
CA PRO A 276 -6.45 -4.33 12.35
C PRO A 276 -7.26 -3.03 12.53
N GLY A 277 -6.62 -1.89 12.86
CA GLY A 277 -7.26 -0.58 12.90
C GLY A 277 -7.66 -0.09 11.50
N PHE A 278 -8.37 1.05 11.45
CA PHE A 278 -8.79 1.66 10.19
C PHE A 278 -7.58 2.20 9.43
N ALA A 279 -7.40 1.72 8.22
CA ALA A 279 -6.24 2.05 7.41
C ALA A 279 -6.21 3.54 7.03
N THR A 280 -5.06 4.20 7.21
CA THR A 280 -4.87 5.59 6.79
C THR A 280 -5.15 5.80 5.29
N ASP A 281 -4.92 4.79 4.44
CA ASP A 281 -5.22 4.83 3.01
C ASP A 281 -6.72 4.85 2.71
N CYS A 282 -7.55 4.31 3.60
CA CYS A 282 -9.00 4.33 3.48
C CYS A 282 -9.63 5.65 3.95
N LEU A 283 -8.87 6.50 4.69
CA LEU A 283 -9.40 7.74 5.24
C LEU A 283 -9.87 8.72 4.15
N PRO A 284 -9.06 9.10 3.13
CA PRO A 284 -9.53 10.01 2.08
C PRO A 284 -10.72 9.47 1.31
N ILE A 285 -10.81 8.14 1.17
CA ILE A 285 -11.87 7.44 0.45
C ILE A 285 -13.19 7.46 1.23
N LEU A 286 -13.14 7.44 2.57
CA LEU A 286 -14.33 7.50 3.41
C LEU A 286 -14.92 8.92 3.48
N ILE A 287 -14.10 9.97 3.41
CA ILE A 287 -14.53 11.36 3.55
C ILE A 287 -15.70 11.72 2.62
N PRO A 288 -15.66 11.51 1.30
CA PRO A 288 -16.78 11.85 0.41
C PRO A 288 -18.05 11.08 0.75
N VAL A 289 -17.98 9.85 1.24
CA VAL A 289 -19.15 9.10 1.70
C VAL A 289 -19.82 9.82 2.88
N LEU A 290 -19.03 10.31 3.83
CA LEU A 290 -19.55 11.02 5.01
C LEU A 290 -20.16 12.39 4.67
N THR A 291 -19.77 13.04 3.56
CA THR A 291 -20.43 14.29 3.11
C THR A 291 -21.88 14.08 2.69
N ARG A 292 -22.29 12.82 2.40
CA ARG A 292 -23.65 12.45 1.99
C ARG A 292 -24.54 11.93 3.12
N ILE A 293 -24.05 12.01 4.36
CA ILE A 293 -24.73 11.48 5.54
C ILE A 293 -25.09 12.63 6.47
N PHE A 294 -26.37 12.79 6.79
CA PHE A 294 -26.86 13.85 7.65
C PHE A 294 -26.18 13.85 9.03
N GLY A 295 -25.77 15.04 9.45
CA GLY A 295 -25.13 15.27 10.75
C GLY A 295 -23.60 15.47 10.63
N GLN A 296 -22.92 15.46 11.77
CA GLN A 296 -21.50 15.75 11.86
C GLN A 296 -20.68 14.49 12.12
N SER A 297 -19.70 14.23 11.26
CA SER A 297 -18.68 13.19 11.44
C SER A 297 -17.32 13.80 11.77
N LYS A 298 -16.49 13.08 12.52
CA LYS A 298 -15.13 13.50 12.85
C LYS A 298 -14.14 12.37 12.56
N ILE A 299 -13.12 12.64 11.76
CA ILE A 299 -12.04 11.69 11.47
C ILE A 299 -10.74 12.20 12.07
N LYS A 300 -10.06 11.34 12.84
CA LYS A 300 -8.73 11.58 13.40
C LYS A 300 -7.69 10.80 12.62
N GLU A 301 -6.71 11.49 12.03
CA GLU A 301 -5.53 10.88 11.42
C GLU A 301 -4.41 10.75 12.46
N THR A 302 -3.75 9.58 12.52
CA THR A 302 -2.70 9.31 13.53
C THR A 302 -1.40 8.79 12.93
N ILE A 303 -1.34 8.60 11.60
CA ILE A 303 -0.20 7.99 10.91
C ILE A 303 0.58 9.04 10.11
N PHE A 304 -0.11 9.87 9.31
CA PHE A 304 0.51 10.85 8.43
C PHE A 304 0.03 12.28 8.72
N THR A 305 0.92 13.25 8.57
CA THR A 305 0.60 14.67 8.81
C THR A 305 -0.28 15.27 7.72
N ASN A 306 -0.05 14.92 6.45
CA ASN A 306 -0.70 15.53 5.28
C ASN A 306 -1.71 14.57 4.61
N ARG A 307 -2.67 14.02 5.37
CA ARG A 307 -3.60 13.02 4.81
C ARG A 307 -4.90 13.61 4.27
N PHE A 308 -5.17 14.86 4.57
CA PHE A 308 -6.43 15.54 4.19
C PHE A 308 -6.34 16.32 2.86
N MET A 309 -5.43 15.93 1.97
CA MET A 309 -5.19 16.63 0.70
C MET A 309 -6.40 16.61 -0.25
N ALA A 310 -7.33 15.68 -0.09
CA ALA A 310 -8.57 15.65 -0.85
C ALA A 310 -9.60 16.71 -0.40
N VAL A 311 -9.46 17.26 0.82
CA VAL A 311 -10.46 18.15 1.41
C VAL A 311 -10.65 19.45 0.64
N PRO A 312 -9.61 20.17 0.20
CA PRO A 312 -9.78 21.37 -0.60
C PRO A 312 -10.61 21.12 -1.87
N GLU A 313 -10.36 20.01 -2.56
CA GLU A 313 -11.06 19.67 -3.79
C GLU A 313 -12.52 19.26 -3.51
N LEU A 314 -12.79 18.53 -2.43
CA LEU A 314 -14.16 18.21 -2.01
C LEU A 314 -14.92 19.48 -1.58
N ASN A 315 -14.28 20.43 -0.91
CA ASN A 315 -14.88 21.70 -0.56
C ASN A 315 -15.17 22.56 -1.82
N ARG A 316 -14.29 22.49 -2.85
CA ARG A 316 -14.57 23.09 -4.18
C ARG A 316 -15.84 22.51 -4.79
N MET A 317 -16.11 21.22 -4.58
CA MET A 317 -17.36 20.57 -4.98
C MET A 317 -18.56 20.89 -4.05
N GLY A 318 -18.41 21.77 -3.08
CA GLY A 318 -19.47 22.20 -2.16
C GLY A 318 -19.61 21.41 -0.88
N ALA A 319 -18.65 20.52 -0.55
CA ALA A 319 -18.63 19.89 0.77
C ALA A 319 -18.36 20.92 1.89
N ASP A 320 -18.81 20.62 3.11
CA ASP A 320 -18.50 21.40 4.30
C ASP A 320 -17.57 20.60 5.21
N ILE A 321 -16.27 20.74 4.96
CA ILE A 321 -15.23 20.00 5.69
C ILE A 321 -14.21 21.00 6.24
N LYS A 322 -14.01 20.96 7.57
CA LYS A 322 -13.03 21.79 8.27
C LYS A 322 -11.90 20.92 8.81
N ILE A 323 -10.66 21.31 8.51
CA ILE A 323 -9.47 20.65 9.07
C ILE A 323 -9.03 21.39 10.32
N LYS A 324 -8.83 20.67 11.44
CA LYS A 324 -8.24 21.20 12.68
C LYS A 324 -7.13 20.26 13.14
N LYS A 325 -5.87 20.65 12.97
CA LYS A 325 -4.68 19.81 13.26
C LYS A 325 -4.79 18.46 12.52
N ASN A 326 -4.90 17.37 13.25
CA ASN A 326 -5.03 16.02 12.72
C ASN A 326 -6.47 15.50 12.64
N PHE A 327 -7.44 16.39 12.62
CA PHE A 327 -8.86 16.06 12.49
C PHE A 327 -9.47 16.69 11.24
N ALA A 328 -10.37 15.96 10.59
CA ALA A 328 -11.36 16.51 9.67
C ALA A 328 -12.74 16.43 10.32
N ILE A 329 -13.45 17.56 10.34
CA ILE A 329 -14.84 17.69 10.78
C ILE A 329 -15.68 17.85 9.54
N ILE A 330 -16.61 16.92 9.29
CA ILE A 330 -17.41 16.82 8.08
C ILE A 330 -18.87 17.05 8.46
N LYS A 331 -19.49 18.12 7.94
CA LYS A 331 -20.93 18.31 8.00
C LYS A 331 -21.55 17.71 6.74
N GLY A 332 -22.28 16.60 6.91
CA GLY A 332 -22.90 15.87 5.82
C GLY A 332 -24.27 16.41 5.42
N GLU A 333 -24.83 15.83 4.35
CA GLU A 333 -26.11 16.14 3.70
C GLU A 333 -26.07 17.22 2.59
N LYS A 334 -24.95 17.88 2.35
CA LYS A 334 -24.86 18.80 1.22
C LYS A 334 -24.84 18.03 -0.11
N LYS A 335 -25.59 18.54 -1.08
CA LYS A 335 -25.46 18.09 -2.48
C LYS A 335 -24.12 18.59 -3.00
N LEU A 336 -23.30 17.67 -3.52
CA LEU A 336 -22.07 18.05 -4.19
C LEU A 336 -22.37 18.52 -5.61
N ASN A 337 -21.64 19.53 -6.06
CA ASN A 337 -21.70 20.08 -7.40
C ASN A 337 -20.51 19.62 -8.22
N SER A 338 -20.65 19.61 -9.53
CA SER A 338 -19.53 19.40 -10.44
C SER A 338 -18.49 20.52 -10.28
N ALA A 339 -17.22 20.14 -10.43
CA ALA A 339 -16.10 21.08 -10.41
C ALA A 339 -14.91 20.52 -11.19
N ASP A 340 -14.02 21.43 -11.61
CA ASP A 340 -12.69 21.05 -12.10
C ASP A 340 -11.77 20.89 -10.89
N CYS A 341 -11.21 19.70 -10.75
CA CYS A 341 -10.42 19.27 -9.59
C CYS A 341 -9.01 18.80 -10.01
N ILE A 342 -8.06 18.92 -9.10
CA ILE A 342 -6.67 18.51 -9.31
C ILE A 342 -6.32 17.39 -8.33
N SER A 343 -5.90 16.23 -8.87
CA SER A 343 -5.41 15.13 -8.04
C SER A 343 -3.97 15.39 -7.61
N SER A 344 -3.67 15.16 -6.34
CA SER A 344 -2.34 15.34 -5.74
C SER A 344 -1.64 14.03 -5.38
N ASP A 345 -2.39 12.96 -5.17
CA ASP A 345 -1.88 11.64 -4.81
C ASP A 345 -2.89 10.53 -5.13
N LEU A 346 -2.45 9.28 -4.98
CA LEU A 346 -3.21 8.08 -5.31
C LEU A 346 -4.61 8.03 -4.65
N ARG A 347 -4.71 8.33 -3.36
CA ARG A 347 -5.96 8.18 -2.60
C ARG A 347 -6.84 9.42 -2.74
N THR A 348 -6.24 10.59 -2.87
CA THR A 348 -6.94 11.83 -3.24
C THR A 348 -7.63 11.69 -4.58
N THR A 349 -6.99 11.06 -5.58
CA THR A 349 -7.63 10.79 -6.87
C THR A 349 -8.95 10.06 -6.70
N PHE A 350 -8.96 8.94 -5.97
CA PHE A 350 -10.20 8.17 -5.81
C PHE A 350 -11.22 8.87 -4.93
N SER A 351 -10.77 9.66 -3.95
CA SER A 351 -11.64 10.53 -3.15
C SER A 351 -12.41 11.54 -4.01
N ILE A 352 -11.71 12.23 -4.93
CA ILE A 352 -12.32 13.20 -5.85
C ILE A 352 -13.26 12.47 -6.83
N ILE A 353 -12.89 11.29 -7.33
CA ILE A 353 -13.76 10.45 -8.17
C ILE A 353 -15.08 10.14 -7.45
N LEU A 354 -15.03 9.76 -6.17
CA LEU A 354 -16.22 9.52 -5.36
C LEU A 354 -17.06 10.80 -5.21
N GLY A 355 -16.43 11.95 -4.97
CA GLY A 355 -17.10 13.25 -4.96
C GLY A 355 -17.81 13.53 -6.28
N ALA A 356 -17.13 13.32 -7.41
CA ALA A 356 -17.68 13.52 -8.75
C ALA A 356 -18.85 12.57 -9.08
N ILE A 357 -18.80 11.32 -8.62
CA ILE A 357 -19.90 10.35 -8.76
C ILE A 357 -21.16 10.83 -8.00
N ALA A 358 -20.99 11.51 -6.87
CA ALA A 358 -22.10 12.02 -6.06
C ALA A 358 -22.56 13.40 -6.49
N ALA A 359 -21.79 14.11 -7.29
CA ALA A 359 -22.06 15.46 -7.74
C ALA A 359 -23.14 15.50 -8.84
N LYS A 360 -23.86 16.63 -8.91
CA LYS A 360 -24.75 16.91 -10.03
C LYS A 360 -23.94 17.55 -11.18
N GLY A 361 -24.02 17.00 -12.38
CA GLY A 361 -23.28 17.48 -13.56
C GLY A 361 -21.99 16.70 -13.84
N SER A 362 -21.09 17.27 -14.63
CA SER A 362 -19.82 16.66 -15.05
C SER A 362 -18.65 17.35 -14.38
N SER A 363 -17.71 16.58 -13.83
CA SER A 363 -16.47 17.08 -13.22
C SER A 363 -15.27 16.68 -14.07
N THR A 364 -14.25 17.54 -14.13
CA THR A 364 -12.95 17.24 -14.72
C THR A 364 -11.94 16.98 -13.61
N ILE A 365 -11.17 15.88 -13.72
CA ILE A 365 -10.12 15.54 -12.76
C ILE A 365 -8.78 15.51 -13.47
N SER A 366 -7.97 16.52 -13.23
CA SER A 366 -6.60 16.62 -13.75
C SER A 366 -5.61 15.74 -12.97
N ARG A 367 -4.47 15.42 -13.58
CA ARG A 367 -3.39 14.60 -13.00
C ARG A 367 -3.86 13.20 -12.58
N ILE A 368 -4.74 12.60 -13.36
CA ILE A 368 -5.32 11.26 -13.10
C ILE A 368 -4.25 10.16 -13.01
N TYR A 369 -3.05 10.38 -13.54
CA TYR A 369 -1.92 9.45 -13.45
C TYR A 369 -1.58 9.05 -12.00
N HIS A 370 -1.88 9.90 -11.01
CA HIS A 370 -1.74 9.51 -9.61
C HIS A 370 -2.64 8.34 -9.24
N GLY A 371 -3.86 8.28 -9.76
CA GLY A 371 -4.79 7.17 -9.55
C GLY A 371 -4.33 5.88 -10.22
N LEU A 372 -3.72 5.97 -11.41
CA LEU A 372 -3.26 4.81 -12.17
C LEU A 372 -2.10 4.06 -11.50
N ARG A 373 -1.46 4.66 -10.50
CA ARG A 373 -0.43 4.01 -9.70
C ARG A 373 -0.94 2.80 -8.92
N GLY A 374 -2.22 2.77 -8.54
CA GLY A 374 -2.75 1.68 -7.72
C GLY A 374 -4.15 1.18 -8.12
N TYR A 375 -4.82 1.79 -9.09
CA TYR A 375 -6.12 1.34 -9.58
C TYR A 375 -6.01 0.84 -11.02
N SER A 376 -5.99 -0.49 -11.17
CA SER A 376 -5.92 -1.12 -12.49
C SER A 376 -7.23 -0.99 -13.24
N ASN A 377 -7.17 -0.69 -14.56
CA ASN A 377 -8.34 -0.59 -15.43
C ASN A 377 -9.44 0.31 -14.86
N LEU A 378 -9.05 1.44 -14.24
CA LEU A 378 -9.94 2.34 -13.50
C LEU A 378 -11.16 2.76 -14.34
N GLN A 379 -10.94 3.26 -15.57
CA GLN A 379 -12.02 3.69 -16.46
C GLN A 379 -13.00 2.55 -16.77
N LEU A 380 -12.47 1.37 -17.13
CA LEU A 380 -13.28 0.21 -17.47
C LEU A 380 -14.13 -0.26 -16.28
N LYS A 381 -13.56 -0.30 -15.07
CA LYS A 381 -14.27 -0.69 -13.86
C LYS A 381 -15.38 0.31 -13.51
N LEU A 382 -15.13 1.61 -13.62
CA LEU A 382 -16.15 2.63 -13.38
C LEU A 382 -17.28 2.56 -14.42
N ARG A 383 -16.97 2.36 -15.70
CA ARG A 383 -17.98 2.18 -16.75
C ARG A 383 -18.84 0.94 -16.52
N LYS A 384 -18.25 -0.19 -16.10
CA LYS A 384 -19.01 -1.41 -15.76
C LYS A 384 -19.97 -1.21 -14.58
N LEU A 385 -19.73 -0.21 -13.75
CA LEU A 385 -20.64 0.20 -12.66
C LEU A 385 -21.67 1.24 -13.12
N GLY A 386 -21.79 1.54 -14.42
CA GLY A 386 -22.74 2.50 -14.98
C GLY A 386 -22.29 3.95 -14.88
N ILE A 387 -21.06 4.23 -14.46
CA ILE A 387 -20.54 5.60 -14.33
C ILE A 387 -20.05 6.07 -15.71
N LYS A 388 -20.58 7.19 -16.19
CA LYS A 388 -20.13 7.83 -17.42
C LYS A 388 -18.77 8.49 -17.17
N VAL A 389 -17.70 7.93 -17.70
CA VAL A 389 -16.32 8.42 -17.53
C VAL A 389 -15.55 8.33 -18.83
N LYS A 390 -14.80 9.40 -19.14
CA LYS A 390 -13.84 9.44 -20.25
C LYS A 390 -12.49 9.87 -19.69
N MET A 391 -11.44 9.09 -19.96
CA MET A 391 -10.07 9.45 -19.62
C MET A 391 -9.33 9.85 -20.89
N LYS A 392 -8.60 10.96 -20.81
CA LYS A 392 -7.56 11.36 -21.76
C LYS A 392 -6.23 11.14 -21.04
N ILE A 393 -5.38 10.31 -21.59
CA ILE A 393 -4.05 9.98 -21.08
C ILE A 393 -3.02 10.68 -21.94
#